data_70a767b438ac5c0a938af9cc20716431
#
_entry.id   70a767b438ac5c0a938af9cc20716431
#
_cell.length_a   1.000
_cell.length_b   1.000
_cell.length_c   1.000
_cell.angle_alpha   90.00
_cell.angle_beta   90.00
_cell.angle_gamma   90.00
#
_symmetry.space_group_name_H-M   'P 1'
#
loop_
_entity.id
_entity.type
_entity.pdbx_description
1 polymer ?
#
loop_
_entity_poly.entity_id
_entity_poly.type
_entity_poly.pdbx_seq_one_letter_code
_entity_poly.pdbx_strand_id
1 'polypeptide(L)'
;MTLPADVLTSDRASQVGEVLAAVVRLSRSLANPRSTPFGSTVLTRTQLDVLFVLAHAAAPVTPGHLAAQVRVTPGAITQLVDQLREHDLVEQFASDHDGRVRLLQLTGYARSQVWAFESVAVQRATPWFDTLTDDALTDLVGLLAQVKGGS
;
A
#
# COMPACT_ATOMS: atom_id res chain seq x y z
N MET A 1 -9.18 38.96 -22.42
CA MET A 1 -8.14 38.22 -23.13
C MET A 1 -8.12 36.83 -22.53
N THR A 2 -8.70 35.88 -23.24
CA THR A 2 -8.81 34.48 -22.80
C THR A 2 -7.48 33.79 -23.09
N LEU A 3 -6.77 33.36 -22.08
CA LEU A 3 -5.57 32.54 -22.24
C LEU A 3 -5.98 31.22 -22.92
N PRO A 4 -5.21 30.74 -23.90
CA PRO A 4 -5.54 29.49 -24.61
C PRO A 4 -5.53 28.31 -23.64
N ALA A 5 -6.48 27.39 -23.78
CA ALA A 5 -6.66 26.20 -22.94
C ALA A 5 -5.39 25.30 -22.89
N ASP A 6 -4.51 25.44 -23.87
CA ASP A 6 -3.24 24.72 -24.01
C ASP A 6 -2.21 25.11 -22.93
N VAL A 7 -2.23 26.35 -22.44
CA VAL A 7 -1.28 26.82 -21.40
C VAL A 7 -1.68 26.26 -20.02
N LEU A 8 -2.98 26.14 -19.74
CA LEU A 8 -3.47 25.55 -18.49
C LEU A 8 -3.24 24.03 -18.42
N THR A 9 -3.30 23.35 -19.56
CA THR A 9 -3.00 21.91 -19.67
C THR A 9 -1.51 21.64 -19.46
N SER A 10 -0.63 22.49 -19.97
CA SER A 10 0.82 22.37 -19.80
C SER A 10 1.25 22.59 -18.35
N ASP A 11 0.70 23.58 -17.65
CA ASP A 11 1.01 23.86 -16.25
C ASP A 11 0.56 22.72 -15.32
N ARG A 12 -0.68 22.23 -15.51
CA ARG A 12 -1.21 21.11 -14.73
C ARG A 12 -0.41 19.82 -14.96
N ALA A 13 -0.02 19.52 -16.17
CA ALA A 13 0.80 18.36 -16.50
C ALA A 13 2.19 18.46 -15.83
N SER A 14 2.78 19.65 -15.82
CA SER A 14 4.06 19.93 -15.15
C SER A 14 3.93 19.68 -13.63
N GLN A 15 2.90 20.23 -12.99
CA GLN A 15 2.64 20.04 -11.56
C GLN A 15 2.42 18.56 -11.20
N VAL A 16 1.67 17.81 -12.01
CA VAL A 16 1.52 16.35 -11.83
C VAL A 16 2.88 15.66 -11.94
N GLY A 17 3.72 16.05 -12.90
CA GLY A 17 5.08 15.53 -13.05
C GLY A 17 5.95 15.77 -11.80
N GLU A 18 5.88 16.95 -11.20
CA GLU A 18 6.59 17.28 -9.96
C GLU A 18 6.12 16.42 -8.78
N VAL A 19 4.80 16.23 -8.63
CA VAL A 19 4.24 15.34 -7.59
C VAL A 19 4.75 13.91 -7.79
N LEU A 20 4.69 13.37 -9.01
CA LEU A 20 5.17 12.02 -9.30
C LEU A 20 6.67 11.88 -9.03
N ALA A 21 7.47 12.87 -9.39
CA ALA A 21 8.90 12.89 -9.10
C ALA A 21 9.18 12.92 -7.59
N ALA A 22 8.41 13.69 -6.82
CA ALA A 22 8.51 13.73 -5.36
C ALA A 22 8.16 12.37 -4.74
N VAL A 23 7.06 11.73 -5.18
CA VAL A 23 6.66 10.40 -4.72
C VAL A 23 7.74 9.36 -5.02
N VAL A 24 8.34 9.38 -6.22
CA VAL A 24 9.43 8.46 -6.59
C VAL A 24 10.67 8.68 -5.71
N ARG A 25 11.04 9.93 -5.44
CA ARG A 25 12.18 10.24 -4.54
C ARG A 25 11.92 9.72 -3.13
N LEU A 26 10.75 9.99 -2.55
CA LEU A 26 10.36 9.51 -1.23
C LEU A 26 10.35 7.97 -1.16
N SER A 27 9.78 7.30 -2.15
CA SER A 27 9.71 5.85 -2.21
C SER A 27 11.11 5.21 -2.28
N ARG A 28 12.06 5.81 -3.03
CA ARG A 28 13.45 5.35 -3.08
C ARG A 28 14.16 5.54 -1.74
N SER A 29 13.91 6.65 -1.06
CA SER A 29 14.51 6.92 0.26
C SER A 29 13.95 6.01 1.35
N LEU A 30 12.69 5.59 1.23
CA LEU A 30 12.07 4.60 2.11
C LEU A 30 12.56 3.19 1.85
N ALA A 31 12.91 2.85 0.61
CA ALA A 31 13.38 1.53 0.24
C ALA A 31 14.70 1.22 0.97
N ASN A 32 14.63 0.26 1.91
CA ASN A 32 15.81 -0.28 2.58
C ASN A 32 15.96 -1.75 2.16
N PRO A 33 16.91 -2.08 1.27
CA PRO A 33 17.07 -3.46 0.80
C PRO A 33 17.51 -4.45 1.88
N ARG A 34 17.91 -3.95 3.06
CA ARG A 34 18.35 -4.77 4.20
C ARG A 34 17.27 -5.00 5.25
N SER A 35 16.10 -4.40 5.09
CA SER A 35 15.00 -4.52 6.06
C SER A 35 13.83 -5.25 5.42
N THR A 36 13.62 -6.50 5.82
CA THR A 36 12.41 -7.25 5.49
C THR A 36 11.52 -7.30 6.71
N PRO A 37 10.20 -7.08 6.58
CA PRO A 37 9.29 -7.07 7.71
C PRO A 37 9.13 -8.44 8.39
N PHE A 38 9.57 -9.52 7.76
CA PHE A 38 9.32 -10.90 8.19
C PHE A 38 10.60 -11.67 8.52
N GLY A 39 11.61 -11.01 9.04
CA GLY A 39 12.86 -11.65 9.52
C GLY A 39 13.56 -12.43 8.40
N SER A 40 13.74 -13.75 8.59
CA SER A 40 14.42 -14.63 7.64
C SER A 40 13.53 -15.11 6.49
N THR A 41 12.23 -14.84 6.52
CA THR A 41 11.30 -15.26 5.46
C THR A 41 11.49 -14.37 4.23
N VAL A 42 11.98 -14.97 3.15
CA VAL A 42 12.16 -14.27 1.86
C VAL A 42 10.83 -14.23 1.14
N LEU A 43 10.25 -13.05 1.02
CA LEU A 43 9.00 -12.80 0.31
C LEU A 43 9.26 -12.08 -1.01
N THR A 44 8.49 -12.43 -2.02
CA THR A 44 8.47 -11.69 -3.30
C THR A 44 7.82 -10.32 -3.11
N ARG A 45 8.07 -9.41 -4.06
CA ARG A 45 7.42 -8.08 -4.07
C ARG A 45 5.90 -8.20 -3.99
N THR A 46 5.31 -9.07 -4.80
CA THR A 46 3.86 -9.26 -4.85
C THR A 46 3.30 -9.83 -3.54
N GLN A 47 4.03 -10.74 -2.87
CA GLN A 47 3.65 -11.22 -1.55
C GLN A 47 3.65 -10.11 -0.50
N LEU A 48 4.65 -9.22 -0.53
CA LEU A 48 4.68 -8.03 0.32
C LEU A 48 3.51 -7.09 0.03
N ASP A 49 3.21 -6.83 -1.25
CA ASP A 49 2.07 -6.00 -1.65
C ASP A 49 0.74 -6.57 -1.11
N VAL A 50 0.55 -7.90 -1.17
CA VAL A 50 -0.61 -8.58 -0.57
C VAL A 50 -0.70 -8.31 0.93
N LEU A 51 0.40 -8.48 1.66
CA LEU A 51 0.43 -8.27 3.12
C LEU A 51 0.15 -6.81 3.50
N PHE A 52 0.69 -5.85 2.75
CA PHE A 52 0.42 -4.43 2.98
C PHE A 52 -1.04 -4.06 2.69
N VAL A 53 -1.63 -4.58 1.62
CA VAL A 53 -3.07 -4.39 1.33
C VAL A 53 -3.92 -4.92 2.48
N LEU A 54 -3.64 -6.14 2.95
CA LEU A 54 -4.37 -6.74 4.07
C LEU A 54 -4.15 -5.99 5.40
N ALA A 55 -2.96 -5.44 5.62
CA ALA A 55 -2.65 -4.67 6.83
C ALA A 55 -3.47 -3.38 6.93
N HIS A 56 -3.72 -2.72 5.79
CA HIS A 56 -4.44 -1.45 5.72
C HIS A 56 -5.93 -1.60 5.36
N ALA A 57 -6.41 -2.82 5.17
CA ALA A 57 -7.83 -3.07 4.97
C ALA A 57 -8.61 -2.81 6.26
N ALA A 58 -9.70 -2.04 6.17
CA ALA A 58 -10.58 -1.75 7.30
C ALA A 58 -11.34 -2.99 7.81
N ALA A 59 -11.48 -4.02 6.96
CA ALA A 59 -12.15 -5.28 7.26
C ALA A 59 -11.52 -6.41 6.40
N PRO A 60 -11.75 -7.69 6.77
CA PRO A 60 -11.32 -8.81 5.95
C PRO A 60 -11.82 -8.70 4.52
N VAL A 61 -11.01 -9.07 3.55
CA VAL A 61 -11.28 -8.91 2.12
C VAL A 61 -11.46 -10.24 1.41
N THR A 62 -12.21 -10.23 0.31
CA THR A 62 -12.32 -11.43 -0.55
C THR A 62 -11.07 -11.59 -1.42
N PRO A 63 -10.72 -12.83 -1.83
CA PRO A 63 -9.63 -13.07 -2.78
C PRO A 63 -9.78 -12.28 -4.08
N GLY A 64 -11.00 -12.13 -4.60
CA GLY A 64 -11.25 -11.35 -5.81
C GLY A 64 -10.95 -9.86 -5.66
N HIS A 65 -11.34 -9.27 -4.52
CA HIS A 65 -11.01 -7.88 -4.20
C HIS A 65 -9.49 -7.68 -4.07
N LEU A 66 -8.83 -8.59 -3.37
CA LEU A 66 -7.37 -8.57 -3.20
C LEU A 66 -6.64 -8.70 -4.54
N ALA A 67 -7.08 -9.62 -5.42
CA ALA A 67 -6.50 -9.80 -6.76
C ALA A 67 -6.58 -8.51 -7.59
N ALA A 68 -7.72 -7.81 -7.54
CA ALA A 68 -7.89 -6.53 -8.24
C ALA A 68 -6.95 -5.45 -7.71
N GLN A 69 -6.76 -5.36 -6.38
CA GLN A 69 -5.89 -4.36 -5.77
C GLN A 69 -4.41 -4.59 -6.08
N VAL A 70 -3.93 -5.84 -6.02
CA VAL A 70 -2.52 -6.17 -6.34
C VAL A 70 -2.29 -6.43 -7.83
N ARG A 71 -3.34 -6.30 -8.66
CA ARG A 71 -3.28 -6.43 -10.13
C ARG A 71 -2.75 -7.77 -10.61
N VAL A 72 -3.25 -8.84 -10.02
CA VAL A 72 -2.95 -10.22 -10.43
C VAL A 72 -4.21 -10.97 -10.84
N THR A 73 -4.04 -12.10 -11.52
CA THR A 73 -5.17 -12.96 -11.90
C THR A 73 -5.77 -13.68 -10.69
N PRO A 74 -7.04 -14.11 -10.74
CA PRO A 74 -7.65 -14.92 -9.69
C PRO A 74 -6.88 -16.22 -9.37
N GLY A 75 -6.29 -16.85 -10.36
CA GLY A 75 -5.43 -18.04 -10.14
C GLY A 75 -4.14 -17.70 -9.41
N ALA A 76 -3.50 -16.58 -9.76
CA ALA A 76 -2.28 -16.14 -9.12
C ALA A 76 -2.51 -15.74 -7.65
N ILE A 77 -3.62 -15.06 -7.34
CA ILE A 77 -3.91 -14.70 -5.94
C ILE A 77 -4.13 -15.91 -5.06
N THR A 78 -4.76 -16.96 -5.57
CA THR A 78 -4.96 -18.22 -4.84
C THR A 78 -3.61 -18.82 -4.45
N GLN A 79 -2.67 -18.92 -5.38
CA GLN A 79 -1.32 -19.45 -5.12
C GLN A 79 -0.55 -18.57 -4.13
N LEU A 80 -0.63 -17.24 -4.26
CA LEU A 80 0.02 -16.31 -3.34
C LEU A 80 -0.52 -16.44 -1.92
N VAL A 81 -1.83 -16.54 -1.79
CA VAL A 81 -2.50 -16.71 -0.48
C VAL A 81 -2.12 -18.06 0.15
N ASP A 82 -2.09 -19.15 -0.61
CA ASP A 82 -1.71 -20.45 -0.09
C ASP A 82 -0.26 -20.44 0.42
N GLN A 83 0.68 -19.85 -0.33
CA GLN A 83 2.06 -19.68 0.12
C GLN A 83 2.18 -18.83 1.39
N LEU A 84 1.44 -17.73 1.47
CA LEU A 84 1.44 -16.87 2.67
C LEU A 84 0.81 -17.57 3.90
N ARG A 85 -0.16 -18.45 3.67
CA ARG A 85 -0.75 -19.29 4.73
C ARG A 85 0.21 -20.35 5.23
N GLU A 86 1.02 -20.95 4.35
CA GLU A 86 2.09 -21.89 4.74
C GLU A 86 3.14 -21.25 5.65
N HIS A 87 3.35 -19.94 5.52
CA HIS A 87 4.21 -19.15 6.39
C HIS A 87 3.51 -18.53 7.61
N ASP A 88 2.25 -18.88 7.86
CA ASP A 88 1.43 -18.34 8.96
C ASP A 88 1.30 -16.79 8.93
N LEU A 89 1.25 -16.23 7.73
CA LEU A 89 1.13 -14.77 7.53
C LEU A 89 -0.30 -14.33 7.21
N VAL A 90 -1.08 -15.19 6.57
CA VAL A 90 -2.48 -14.92 6.17
C VAL A 90 -3.37 -16.05 6.67
N GLU A 91 -4.53 -15.69 7.15
CA GLU A 91 -5.58 -16.64 7.48
C GLU A 91 -6.81 -16.43 6.59
N GLN A 92 -7.49 -17.54 6.30
CA GLN A 92 -8.69 -17.57 5.48
C GLN A 92 -9.82 -18.24 6.26
N PHE A 93 -10.98 -17.61 6.26
CA PHE A 93 -12.17 -18.11 6.94
C PHE A 93 -13.45 -17.84 6.13
N ALA A 94 -14.54 -18.48 6.51
CA ALA A 94 -15.82 -18.23 5.89
C ALA A 94 -16.45 -16.94 6.44
N SER A 95 -17.16 -16.20 5.59
CA SER A 95 -17.94 -15.05 6.04
C SER A 95 -19.10 -15.49 6.94
N ASP A 96 -19.34 -14.75 8.01
CA ASP A 96 -20.48 -15.01 8.91
C ASP A 96 -21.85 -14.76 8.23
N HIS A 97 -21.86 -13.93 7.18
CA HIS A 97 -23.06 -13.60 6.41
C HIS A 97 -23.37 -14.60 5.28
N ASP A 98 -22.33 -15.16 4.68
CA ASP A 98 -22.44 -16.17 3.61
C ASP A 98 -21.24 -17.11 3.68
N GLY A 99 -21.45 -18.30 4.20
CA GLY A 99 -20.41 -19.32 4.37
C GLY A 99 -19.74 -19.79 3.07
N ARG A 100 -20.27 -19.41 1.90
CA ARG A 100 -19.65 -19.66 0.59
C ARG A 100 -18.56 -18.62 0.26
N VAL A 101 -18.65 -17.44 0.90
CA VAL A 101 -17.67 -16.37 0.70
C VAL A 101 -16.47 -16.60 1.62
N ARG A 102 -15.29 -16.64 1.01
CA ARG A 102 -14.02 -16.70 1.74
C ARG A 102 -13.49 -15.30 1.97
N LEU A 103 -13.02 -15.08 3.18
CA LEU A 103 -12.41 -13.83 3.62
C LEU A 103 -10.96 -14.06 4.02
N LEU A 104 -10.12 -13.07 3.78
CA LEU A 104 -8.69 -13.07 4.06
C LEU A 104 -8.35 -11.94 5.01
N GLN A 105 -7.48 -12.22 5.96
CA GLN A 105 -6.85 -11.22 6.81
C GLN A 105 -5.44 -11.64 7.20
N LEU A 106 -4.68 -10.71 7.76
CA LEU A 106 -3.38 -11.05 8.36
C LEU A 106 -3.59 -11.85 9.64
N THR A 107 -2.69 -12.79 9.90
CA THR A 107 -2.54 -13.37 11.25
C THR A 107 -2.10 -12.28 12.24
N GLY A 108 -2.32 -12.48 13.53
CA GLY A 108 -1.84 -11.57 14.57
C GLY A 108 -0.33 -11.36 14.50
N TYR A 109 0.41 -12.43 14.22
CA TYR A 109 1.86 -12.36 14.00
C TYR A 109 2.21 -11.46 12.81
N ALA A 110 1.65 -11.70 11.64
CA ALA A 110 1.94 -10.91 10.44
C ALA A 110 1.60 -9.43 10.65
N ARG A 111 0.48 -9.13 11.27
CA ARG A 111 0.04 -7.77 11.60
C ARG A 111 1.07 -7.05 12.48
N SER A 112 1.57 -7.71 13.53
CA SER A 112 2.58 -7.13 14.42
C SER A 112 3.89 -6.85 13.68
N GLN A 113 4.31 -7.73 12.77
CA GLN A 113 5.52 -7.56 11.97
C GLN A 113 5.42 -6.39 10.98
N VAL A 114 4.28 -6.25 10.29
CA VAL A 114 4.04 -5.11 9.39
C VAL A 114 4.08 -3.81 10.18
N TRP A 115 3.39 -3.72 11.31
CA TRP A 115 3.37 -2.50 12.11
C TRP A 115 4.73 -2.14 12.69
N ALA A 116 5.51 -3.13 13.14
CA ALA A 116 6.87 -2.88 13.61
C ALA A 116 7.76 -2.32 12.49
N PHE A 117 7.65 -2.90 11.28
CA PHE A 117 8.38 -2.42 10.12
C PHE A 117 7.98 -0.99 9.72
N GLU A 118 6.68 -0.71 9.67
CA GLU A 118 6.16 0.63 9.33
C GLU A 118 6.57 1.65 10.38
N SER A 119 6.53 1.31 11.67
CA SER A 119 6.97 2.19 12.75
C SER A 119 8.42 2.62 12.59
N VAL A 120 9.31 1.70 12.24
CA VAL A 120 10.72 2.01 11.96
C VAL A 120 10.85 2.93 10.73
N ALA A 121 10.08 2.66 9.67
CA ALA A 121 10.07 3.50 8.48
C ALA A 121 9.56 4.92 8.78
N VAL A 122 8.50 5.05 9.56
CA VAL A 122 7.94 6.33 10.02
C VAL A 122 8.98 7.09 10.83
N GLN A 123 9.59 6.48 11.85
CA GLN A 123 10.61 7.13 12.68
C GLN A 123 11.78 7.64 11.84
N ARG A 124 12.22 6.88 10.85
CA ARG A 124 13.31 7.27 9.95
C ARG A 124 12.91 8.41 9.01
N ALA A 125 11.67 8.45 8.56
CA ALA A 125 11.17 9.44 7.62
C ALA A 125 10.70 10.75 8.30
N THR A 126 10.32 10.71 9.57
CA THR A 126 9.80 11.88 10.30
C THR A 126 10.65 13.14 10.10
N PRO A 127 12.00 13.11 10.19
CA PRO A 127 12.83 14.29 9.99
C PRO A 127 12.74 14.91 8.58
N TRP A 128 12.28 14.16 7.59
CA TRP A 128 12.12 14.69 6.23
C TRP A 128 10.94 15.65 6.10
N PHE A 129 10.04 15.64 7.08
CA PHE A 129 8.85 16.45 7.14
C PHE A 129 8.93 17.58 8.18
N ASP A 130 10.06 17.78 8.84
CA ASP A 130 10.27 18.78 9.91
C ASP A 130 9.99 20.23 9.47
N THR A 131 10.06 20.50 8.15
CA THR A 131 9.75 21.81 7.59
C THR A 131 8.25 22.06 7.41
N LEU A 132 7.42 21.04 7.54
CA LEU A 132 5.98 21.12 7.42
C LEU A 132 5.34 21.29 8.80
N THR A 133 4.31 22.12 8.88
CA THR A 133 3.46 22.22 10.07
C THR A 133 2.53 21.00 10.13
N ASP A 134 1.94 20.74 11.30
CA ASP A 134 0.96 19.65 11.48
C ASP A 134 -0.27 19.83 10.57
N ASP A 135 -0.71 21.07 10.37
CA ASP A 135 -1.81 21.38 9.44
C ASP A 135 -1.41 21.05 7.99
N ALA A 136 -0.20 21.43 7.57
CA ALA A 136 0.29 21.13 6.24
C ALA A 136 0.44 19.60 5.99
N LEU A 137 0.84 18.85 7.01
CA LEU A 137 0.87 17.37 6.94
C LEU A 137 -0.54 16.79 6.82
N THR A 138 -1.50 17.32 7.58
CA THR A 138 -2.90 16.89 7.50
C THR A 138 -3.48 17.16 6.11
N ASP A 139 -3.23 18.35 5.54
CA ASP A 139 -3.65 18.71 4.20
C ASP A 139 -3.01 17.80 3.15
N LEU A 140 -1.71 17.50 3.27
CA LEU A 140 -0.99 16.60 2.36
C LEU A 140 -1.61 15.20 2.36
N VAL A 141 -1.92 14.64 3.53
CA VAL A 141 -2.60 13.34 3.65
C VAL A 141 -3.96 13.38 2.96
N GLY A 142 -4.76 14.43 3.20
CA GLY A 142 -6.06 14.61 2.58
C GLY A 142 -6.00 14.76 1.06
N LEU A 143 -5.00 15.46 0.54
CA LEU A 143 -4.79 15.63 -0.90
C LEU A 143 -4.35 14.31 -1.56
N LEU A 144 -3.41 13.59 -0.95
CA LEU A 144 -2.96 12.29 -1.47
C LEU A 144 -4.09 11.26 -1.49
N ALA A 145 -4.99 11.28 -0.50
CA ALA A 145 -6.15 10.39 -0.45
C ALA A 145 -7.16 10.63 -1.61
N GLN A 146 -7.16 11.83 -2.20
CA GLN A 146 -8.01 12.17 -3.35
C GLN A 146 -7.40 11.71 -4.69
N VAL A 147 -6.11 11.39 -4.72
CA VAL A 147 -5.44 10.90 -5.91
C VAL A 147 -5.85 9.45 -6.16
N LYS A 148 -6.74 9.25 -7.14
CA LYS A 148 -7.14 7.89 -7.56
C LYS A 148 -6.07 7.34 -8.50
N GLY A 149 -5.37 6.31 -8.07
CA GLY A 149 -4.54 5.52 -8.98
C GLY A 149 -5.43 4.92 -10.07
N GLY A 150 -4.97 4.94 -11.32
CA GLY A 150 -5.72 4.34 -12.44
C GLY A 150 -6.03 2.87 -12.17
N SER A 151 -7.30 2.50 -12.32
CA SER A 151 -7.79 1.13 -12.28
C SER A 151 -7.30 0.35 -13.47
#